data_c2991409810051fb595aa44943cdcc21
#
_entry.id   c2991409810051fb595aa44943cdcc21
#
_cell.length_a   1.000
_cell.length_b   1.000
_cell.length_c   1.000
_cell.angle_alpha   90.00
_cell.angle_beta   90.00
_cell.angle_gamma   90.00
#
_symmetry.space_group_name_H-M   'P 1'
#
loop_
_entity.id
_entity.type
_entity.pdbx_description
1 polymer ?
#
loop_
_entity_poly.entity_id
_entity_poly.type
_entity_poly.pdbx_seq_one_letter_code
_entity_poly.pdbx_strand_id
1 'polypeptide(L)'
;MIQVMTPHTIEELRGRAVTFSMARHVFFAFLVTFALSRLVVLLTTQGRLPNFYLRYGETHIHHLAVGILLLAGVGAALLLLRPVGDGLRTAALLYGVGLALTFDEFGMWLHLDDVYWQRASFDAMVVIAAFFGLLVAGPSLKRLRPRHWTAAVGLGVAITLILFLVLVPLWSAGRNFGAKWR
;
A
#
# COMPACT_ATOMS: atom_id res chain seq x y z
N MET A 1 -13.48 41.22 11.29
CA MET A 1 -14.56 40.86 10.40
C MET A 1 -14.66 39.30 10.44
N ILE A 2 -15.62 38.76 11.17
CA ILE A 2 -15.82 37.30 11.30
C ILE A 2 -16.55 36.87 10.03
N GLN A 3 -15.88 36.10 9.18
CA GLN A 3 -16.48 35.57 7.97
C GLN A 3 -17.39 34.40 8.39
N VAL A 4 -18.68 34.57 8.33
CA VAL A 4 -19.67 33.52 8.60
C VAL A 4 -19.60 32.50 7.47
N MET A 5 -19.12 31.29 7.78
CA MET A 5 -19.05 30.21 6.81
C MET A 5 -20.46 29.76 6.44
N THR A 6 -20.71 29.60 5.14
CA THR A 6 -21.99 29.07 4.66
C THR A 6 -22.11 27.57 4.95
N PRO A 7 -23.32 27.01 5.11
CA PRO A 7 -23.54 25.57 5.31
C PRO A 7 -22.86 24.73 4.24
N HIS A 8 -22.89 25.15 2.98
CA HIS A 8 -22.23 24.48 1.86
C HIS A 8 -20.70 24.39 2.03
N THR A 9 -20.06 25.47 2.54
CA THR A 9 -18.62 25.48 2.80
C THR A 9 -18.22 24.51 3.90
N ILE A 10 -19.09 24.39 4.94
CA ILE A 10 -18.87 23.45 6.07
C ILE A 10 -18.97 22.01 5.58
N GLU A 11 -19.95 21.69 4.75
CA GLU A 11 -20.13 20.35 4.18
C GLU A 11 -18.97 19.94 3.27
N GLU A 12 -18.50 20.83 2.42
CA GLU A 12 -17.34 20.61 1.56
C GLU A 12 -16.05 20.35 2.37
N LEU A 13 -15.80 21.13 3.42
CA LEU A 13 -14.65 20.93 4.31
C LEU A 13 -14.74 19.60 5.06
N ARG A 14 -15.94 19.22 5.51
CA ARG A 14 -16.19 17.94 6.16
C ARG A 14 -15.93 16.77 5.20
N GLY A 15 -16.42 16.85 3.98
CA GLY A 15 -16.16 15.83 2.94
C GLY A 15 -14.68 15.66 2.66
N ARG A 16 -13.94 16.76 2.48
CA ARG A 16 -12.49 16.72 2.29
C ARG A 16 -11.76 16.10 3.49
N ALA A 17 -12.15 16.45 4.72
CA ALA A 17 -11.54 15.89 5.93
C ALA A 17 -11.74 14.36 6.02
N VAL A 18 -12.92 13.86 5.67
CA VAL A 18 -13.21 12.42 5.59
C VAL A 18 -12.33 11.75 4.54
N THR A 19 -12.25 12.31 3.33
CA THR A 19 -11.42 11.75 2.24
C THR A 19 -9.95 11.60 2.66
N PHE A 20 -9.38 12.63 3.29
CA PHE A 20 -7.99 12.57 3.75
C PHE A 20 -7.80 11.57 4.89
N SER A 21 -8.77 11.48 5.79
CA SER A 21 -8.73 10.48 6.86
C SER A 21 -8.73 9.07 6.27
N MET A 22 -9.60 8.80 5.31
CA MET A 22 -9.67 7.47 4.67
C MET A 22 -8.40 7.15 3.88
N ALA A 23 -7.87 8.11 3.10
CA ALA A 23 -6.62 7.93 2.39
C ALA A 23 -5.45 7.55 3.32
N ARG A 24 -5.39 8.13 4.53
CA ARG A 24 -4.38 7.77 5.55
C ARG A 24 -4.53 6.33 6.03
N HIS A 25 -5.77 5.86 6.27
CA HIS A 25 -6.00 4.46 6.67
C HIS A 25 -5.59 3.48 5.56
N VAL A 26 -5.98 3.76 4.31
CA VAL A 26 -5.56 2.98 3.15
C VAL A 26 -4.05 2.93 3.04
N PHE A 27 -3.39 4.10 3.08
CA PHE A 27 -1.93 4.21 2.94
C PHE A 27 -1.18 3.45 4.04
N PHE A 28 -1.59 3.63 5.30
CA PHE A 28 -0.97 2.96 6.42
C PHE A 28 -1.14 1.43 6.33
N ALA A 29 -2.36 0.96 6.09
CA ALA A 29 -2.64 -0.47 5.94
C ALA A 29 -1.86 -1.08 4.77
N PHE A 30 -1.78 -0.37 3.64
CA PHE A 30 -0.99 -0.76 2.48
C PHE A 30 0.50 -0.93 2.82
N LEU A 31 1.13 0.06 3.45
CA LEU A 31 2.55 0.01 3.79
C LEU A 31 2.88 -1.11 4.78
N VAL A 32 2.06 -1.24 5.84
CA VAL A 32 2.27 -2.29 6.85
C VAL A 32 2.10 -3.67 6.24
N THR A 33 1.04 -3.89 5.47
CA THR A 33 0.79 -5.19 4.82
C THR A 33 1.90 -5.55 3.85
N PHE A 34 2.34 -4.59 3.01
CA PHE A 34 3.45 -4.81 2.09
C PHE A 34 4.74 -5.19 2.82
N ALA A 35 5.11 -4.43 3.87
CA ALA A 35 6.31 -4.72 4.64
C ALA A 35 6.25 -6.11 5.31
N LEU A 36 5.09 -6.48 5.87
CA LEU A 36 4.89 -7.80 6.48
C LEU A 36 4.93 -8.92 5.44
N SER A 37 4.28 -8.76 4.30
CA SER A 37 4.29 -9.72 3.20
C SER A 37 5.74 -10.00 2.75
N ARG A 38 6.52 -8.95 2.47
CA ARG A 38 7.93 -9.08 2.09
C ARG A 38 8.79 -9.71 3.17
N LEU A 39 8.56 -9.38 4.43
CA LEU A 39 9.27 -10.00 5.56
C LEU A 39 8.96 -11.49 5.65
N VAL A 40 7.70 -11.89 5.54
CA VAL A 40 7.29 -13.30 5.57
C VAL A 40 7.94 -14.06 4.42
N VAL A 41 7.87 -13.55 3.18
CA VAL A 41 8.52 -14.17 2.02
C VAL A 41 10.04 -14.31 2.25
N LEU A 42 10.70 -13.27 2.76
CA LEU A 42 12.14 -13.32 3.06
C LEU A 42 12.47 -14.38 4.10
N LEU A 43 11.75 -14.44 5.21
CA LEU A 43 12.00 -15.41 6.28
C LEU A 43 11.70 -16.85 5.85
N THR A 44 10.67 -17.05 5.03
CA THR A 44 10.32 -18.35 4.46
C THR A 44 11.38 -18.82 3.47
N THR A 45 11.87 -17.95 2.59
CA THR A 45 12.94 -18.28 1.64
C THR A 45 14.28 -18.56 2.32
N GLN A 46 14.52 -17.98 3.51
CA GLN A 46 15.67 -18.31 4.35
C GLN A 46 15.52 -19.59 5.19
N GLY A 47 14.37 -20.27 5.10
CA GLY A 47 14.07 -21.44 5.90
C GLY A 47 13.86 -21.16 7.39
N ARG A 48 13.68 -19.88 7.78
CA ARG A 48 13.44 -19.47 9.19
C ARG A 48 11.98 -19.59 9.61
N LEU A 49 11.08 -19.56 8.63
CA LEU A 49 9.65 -19.80 8.83
C LEU A 49 9.19 -21.00 7.99
N PRO A 50 8.24 -21.77 8.49
CA PRO A 50 7.60 -22.81 7.70
C PRO A 50 6.84 -22.18 6.52
N ASN A 51 6.66 -22.93 5.44
CA ASN A 51 5.89 -22.51 4.30
C ASN A 51 4.41 -22.37 4.69
N PHE A 52 3.94 -21.15 4.82
CA PHE A 52 2.53 -20.82 5.08
C PHE A 52 1.70 -20.75 3.78
N TYR A 53 2.11 -21.45 2.74
CA TYR A 53 1.37 -21.46 1.48
C TYR A 53 0.00 -22.10 1.68
N LEU A 54 -1.06 -21.33 1.38
CA LEU A 54 -2.41 -21.86 1.26
C LEU A 54 -2.41 -22.83 0.05
N ARG A 55 -2.63 -24.12 0.32
CA ARG A 55 -2.77 -25.11 -0.72
C ARG A 55 -4.21 -25.65 -0.74
N TYR A 56 -4.78 -25.72 -1.93
CA TYR A 56 -6.01 -26.45 -2.19
C TYR A 56 -5.69 -27.60 -3.15
N GLY A 57 -5.58 -28.82 -2.62
CA GLY A 57 -5.04 -29.95 -3.36
C GLY A 57 -3.56 -29.73 -3.73
N GLU A 58 -3.25 -29.84 -5.01
CA GLU A 58 -1.92 -29.57 -5.56
C GLU A 58 -1.70 -28.09 -5.95
N THR A 59 -2.77 -27.26 -5.91
CA THR A 59 -2.71 -25.88 -6.35
C THR A 59 -2.25 -24.95 -5.22
N HIS A 60 -1.23 -24.17 -5.49
CA HIS A 60 -0.77 -23.11 -4.62
C HIS A 60 -1.67 -21.88 -4.81
N ILE A 61 -2.33 -21.44 -3.74
CA ILE A 61 -3.12 -20.22 -3.76
C ILE A 61 -2.22 -19.06 -3.37
N HIS A 62 -1.94 -18.20 -4.32
CA HIS A 62 -1.19 -16.98 -4.11
C HIS A 62 -2.00 -15.96 -3.29
N HIS A 63 -1.33 -15.18 -2.43
CA HIS A 63 -1.99 -14.12 -1.65
C HIS A 63 -2.59 -13.02 -2.54
N LEU A 64 -2.16 -12.91 -3.77
CA LEU A 64 -2.79 -12.15 -4.84
C LEU A 64 -4.30 -12.45 -4.96
N ALA A 65 -4.70 -13.73 -5.00
CA ALA A 65 -6.10 -14.12 -5.09
C ALA A 65 -6.91 -13.62 -3.88
N VAL A 66 -6.32 -13.72 -2.68
CA VAL A 66 -6.91 -13.17 -1.45
C VAL A 66 -7.06 -11.65 -1.55
N GLY A 67 -6.04 -10.97 -2.07
CA GLY A 67 -6.07 -9.52 -2.30
C GLY A 67 -7.21 -9.09 -3.23
N ILE A 68 -7.37 -9.78 -4.36
CA ILE A 68 -8.44 -9.51 -5.34
C ILE A 68 -9.82 -9.72 -4.71
N LEU A 69 -10.03 -10.85 -4.02
CA LEU A 69 -11.30 -11.15 -3.36
C LEU A 69 -11.63 -10.11 -2.28
N LEU A 70 -10.63 -9.68 -1.53
CA LEU A 70 -10.79 -8.65 -0.53
C LEU A 70 -11.17 -7.29 -1.16
N LEU A 71 -10.51 -6.89 -2.25
CA LEU A 71 -10.86 -5.68 -2.99
C LEU A 71 -12.28 -5.75 -3.56
N ALA A 72 -12.67 -6.88 -4.13
CA ALA A 72 -14.01 -7.09 -4.65
C ALA A 72 -15.06 -7.00 -3.53
N GLY A 73 -14.82 -7.66 -2.38
CA GLY A 73 -15.71 -7.62 -1.22
C GLY A 73 -15.86 -6.21 -0.63
N VAL A 74 -14.74 -5.51 -0.47
CA VAL A 74 -14.75 -4.12 0.02
C VAL A 74 -15.44 -3.20 -0.99
N GLY A 75 -15.18 -3.36 -2.30
CA GLY A 75 -15.85 -2.61 -3.34
C GLY A 75 -17.37 -2.82 -3.31
N ALA A 76 -17.82 -4.06 -3.20
CA ALA A 76 -19.24 -4.39 -3.05
C ALA A 76 -19.84 -3.78 -1.78
N ALA A 77 -19.14 -3.88 -0.64
CA ALA A 77 -19.62 -3.29 0.62
C ALA A 77 -19.75 -1.76 0.52
N LEU A 78 -18.79 -1.07 -0.08
CA LEU A 78 -18.84 0.37 -0.28
C LEU A 78 -20.02 0.80 -1.18
N LEU A 79 -20.30 0.05 -2.25
CA LEU A 79 -21.36 0.35 -3.20
C LEU A 79 -22.75 0.01 -2.65
N LEU A 80 -22.89 -1.15 -2.01
CA LEU A 80 -24.19 -1.69 -1.61
C LEU A 80 -24.60 -1.26 -0.19
N LEU A 81 -23.65 -1.30 0.77
CA LEU A 81 -23.93 -1.02 2.18
C LEU A 81 -23.69 0.45 2.58
N ARG A 82 -22.86 1.17 1.80
CA ARG A 82 -22.50 2.57 2.03
C ARG A 82 -22.11 2.87 3.48
N PRO A 83 -21.13 2.13 4.05
CA PRO A 83 -20.77 2.25 5.45
C PRO A 83 -20.30 3.66 5.79
N VAL A 84 -20.58 4.09 7.02
CA VAL A 84 -20.14 5.37 7.57
C VAL A 84 -19.35 5.15 8.87
N GLY A 85 -18.66 6.19 9.36
CA GLY A 85 -17.94 6.13 10.63
C GLY A 85 -16.90 5.01 10.67
N ASP A 86 -16.99 4.13 11.66
CA ASP A 86 -16.02 3.03 11.85
C ASP A 86 -16.14 1.95 10.77
N GLY A 87 -17.33 1.73 10.21
CA GLY A 87 -17.48 0.83 9.05
C GLY A 87 -16.71 1.31 7.83
N LEU A 88 -16.72 2.62 7.55
CA LEU A 88 -15.93 3.20 6.47
C LEU A 88 -14.43 3.14 6.74
N ARG A 89 -13.99 3.32 8.00
CA ARG A 89 -12.59 3.15 8.40
C ARG A 89 -12.11 1.73 8.19
N THR A 90 -12.92 0.75 8.61
CA THR A 90 -12.63 -0.67 8.40
C THR A 90 -12.53 -0.99 6.92
N ALA A 91 -13.47 -0.50 6.11
CA ALA A 91 -13.41 -0.67 4.65
C ALA A 91 -12.12 -0.07 4.06
N ALA A 92 -11.69 1.12 4.52
CA ALA A 92 -10.46 1.75 4.08
C ALA A 92 -9.21 0.93 4.46
N LEU A 93 -9.16 0.38 5.67
CA LEU A 93 -8.06 -0.50 6.10
C LEU A 93 -8.01 -1.78 5.27
N LEU A 94 -9.14 -2.46 5.11
CA LEU A 94 -9.24 -3.67 4.30
C LEU A 94 -8.90 -3.42 2.83
N TYR A 95 -9.29 -2.26 2.29
CA TYR A 95 -8.91 -1.85 0.93
C TYR A 95 -7.39 -1.71 0.78
N GLY A 96 -6.72 -1.08 1.76
CA GLY A 96 -5.26 -0.97 1.78
C GLY A 96 -4.56 -2.33 1.87
N VAL A 97 -5.07 -3.25 2.69
CA VAL A 97 -4.59 -4.64 2.77
C VAL A 97 -4.75 -5.33 1.42
N GLY A 98 -5.95 -5.27 0.82
CA GLY A 98 -6.24 -5.88 -0.48
C GLY A 98 -5.32 -5.36 -1.58
N LEU A 99 -5.09 -4.04 -1.65
CA LEU A 99 -4.15 -3.43 -2.59
C LEU A 99 -2.73 -3.99 -2.40
N ALA A 100 -2.23 -4.04 -1.15
CA ALA A 100 -0.88 -4.52 -0.89
C ALA A 100 -0.69 -5.97 -1.32
N LEU A 101 -1.61 -6.88 -0.94
CA LEU A 101 -1.55 -8.29 -1.32
C LEU A 101 -1.67 -8.50 -2.83
N THR A 102 -2.50 -7.69 -3.49
CA THR A 102 -2.72 -7.78 -4.94
C THR A 102 -1.48 -7.34 -5.73
N PHE A 103 -0.90 -6.19 -5.36
CA PHE A 103 0.19 -5.60 -6.13
C PHE A 103 1.58 -6.07 -5.69
N ASP A 104 1.70 -6.72 -4.53
CA ASP A 104 2.95 -7.36 -4.11
C ASP A 104 3.43 -8.41 -5.13
N GLU A 105 2.50 -9.13 -5.74
CA GLU A 105 2.75 -10.12 -6.78
C GLU A 105 2.45 -9.60 -8.21
N PHE A 106 2.48 -8.29 -8.43
CA PHE A 106 2.15 -7.69 -9.72
C PHE A 106 3.03 -8.22 -10.88
N GLY A 107 4.27 -8.56 -10.59
CA GLY A 107 5.17 -9.19 -11.57
C GLY A 107 4.63 -10.49 -12.16
N MET A 108 3.88 -11.26 -11.37
CA MET A 108 3.26 -12.52 -11.82
C MET A 108 2.12 -12.27 -12.82
N TRP A 109 1.40 -11.16 -12.70
CA TRP A 109 0.37 -10.79 -13.66
C TRP A 109 0.93 -10.54 -15.06
N LEU A 110 2.14 -9.96 -15.12
CA LEU A 110 2.76 -9.59 -16.38
C LEU A 110 3.41 -10.78 -17.09
N HIS A 111 3.92 -11.75 -16.35
CA HIS A 111 4.75 -12.81 -16.90
C HIS A 111 4.17 -14.21 -16.74
N LEU A 112 3.07 -14.36 -15.96
CA LEU A 112 2.43 -15.65 -15.64
C LEU A 112 3.39 -16.69 -15.02
N ASP A 113 4.51 -16.23 -14.45
CA ASP A 113 5.54 -17.02 -13.81
C ASP A 113 5.68 -16.68 -12.32
N ASP A 114 6.05 -17.67 -11.49
CA ASP A 114 6.24 -17.51 -10.04
C ASP A 114 7.50 -16.72 -9.68
N VAL A 115 7.57 -15.45 -10.09
CA VAL A 115 8.75 -14.62 -9.86
C VAL A 115 8.47 -13.50 -8.84
N TYR A 116 8.73 -13.80 -7.56
CA TYR A 116 8.45 -12.89 -6.43
C TYR A 116 9.29 -11.61 -6.39
N TRP A 117 10.47 -11.62 -7.02
CA TRP A 117 11.46 -10.54 -6.92
C TRP A 117 11.61 -9.73 -8.21
N GLN A 118 10.54 -9.64 -8.99
CA GLN A 118 10.57 -8.84 -10.19
C GLN A 118 10.51 -7.34 -9.89
N ARG A 119 11.27 -6.58 -10.68
CA ARG A 119 11.28 -5.12 -10.65
C ARG A 119 9.87 -4.53 -10.82
N ALA A 120 9.05 -5.12 -11.69
CA ALA A 120 7.70 -4.65 -11.97
C ALA A 120 6.81 -4.59 -10.72
N SER A 121 6.92 -5.56 -9.79
CA SER A 121 6.18 -5.50 -8.52
C SER A 121 6.61 -4.32 -7.66
N PHE A 122 7.92 -4.04 -7.57
CA PHE A 122 8.43 -2.91 -6.82
C PHE A 122 8.01 -1.57 -7.45
N ASP A 123 8.05 -1.46 -8.78
CA ASP A 123 7.64 -0.25 -9.49
C ASP A 123 6.14 0.03 -9.25
N ALA A 124 5.27 -1.00 -9.31
CA ALA A 124 3.85 -0.87 -9.00
C ALA A 124 3.60 -0.42 -7.56
N MET A 125 4.33 -0.99 -6.60
CA MET A 125 4.22 -0.60 -5.18
C MET A 125 4.65 0.84 -4.94
N VAL A 126 5.74 1.30 -5.59
CA VAL A 126 6.20 2.69 -5.50
C VAL A 126 5.15 3.64 -6.06
N VAL A 127 4.54 3.33 -7.20
CA VAL A 127 3.48 4.16 -7.81
C VAL A 127 2.26 4.26 -6.88
N ILE A 128 1.80 3.15 -6.31
CA ILE A 128 0.64 3.13 -5.40
C ILE A 128 0.97 3.89 -4.11
N ALA A 129 2.15 3.65 -3.52
CA ALA A 129 2.59 4.37 -2.33
C ALA A 129 2.69 5.87 -2.59
N ALA A 130 3.25 6.28 -3.74
CA ALA A 130 3.33 7.68 -4.13
C ALA A 130 1.94 8.31 -4.31
N PHE A 131 1.02 7.61 -4.98
CA PHE A 131 -0.35 8.09 -5.18
C PHE A 131 -1.08 8.35 -3.85
N PHE A 132 -1.13 7.36 -2.96
CA PHE A 132 -1.77 7.54 -1.65
C PHE A 132 -1.00 8.51 -0.75
N GLY A 133 0.33 8.49 -0.83
CA GLY A 133 1.19 9.44 -0.12
C GLY A 133 0.88 10.90 -0.52
N LEU A 134 0.70 11.17 -1.82
CA LEU A 134 0.29 12.48 -2.32
C LEU A 134 -1.12 12.87 -1.86
N LEU A 135 -2.07 11.92 -1.84
CA LEU A 135 -3.41 12.17 -1.32
C LEU A 135 -3.36 12.55 0.18
N VAL A 136 -2.54 11.87 0.96
CA VAL A 136 -2.36 12.14 2.40
C VAL A 136 -1.63 13.46 2.63
N ALA A 137 -0.59 13.75 1.86
CA ALA A 137 0.24 14.96 2.02
C ALA A 137 -0.40 16.21 1.39
N GLY A 138 -1.30 16.05 0.42
CA GLY A 138 -1.85 17.14 -0.39
C GLY A 138 -2.35 18.35 0.39
N PRO A 139 -3.13 18.21 1.48
CA PRO A 139 -3.57 19.35 2.28
C PRO A 139 -2.44 20.06 3.03
N SER A 140 -1.46 19.26 3.51
CA SER A 140 -0.29 19.79 4.22
C SER A 140 0.62 20.56 3.28
N LEU A 141 0.79 20.08 2.03
CA LEU A 141 1.58 20.74 1.00
C LEU A 141 1.04 22.15 0.67
N LYS A 142 -0.29 22.30 0.62
CA LYS A 142 -0.92 23.62 0.38
C LYS A 142 -0.72 24.63 1.52
N ARG A 143 -0.40 24.15 2.73
CA ARG A 143 -0.14 24.99 3.92
C ARG A 143 1.33 25.26 4.16
N LEU A 144 2.23 24.60 3.41
CA LEU A 144 3.66 24.81 3.55
C LEU A 144 4.04 26.22 3.08
N ARG A 145 4.64 27.00 3.98
CA ARG A 145 5.31 28.25 3.61
C ARG A 145 6.57 27.93 2.82
N PRO A 146 7.03 28.82 1.91
CA PRO A 146 8.23 28.58 1.10
C PRO A 146 9.46 28.12 1.90
N ARG A 147 9.62 28.61 3.13
CA ARG A 147 10.71 28.22 4.04
C ARG A 147 10.71 26.76 4.50
N HIS A 148 9.58 26.05 4.37
CA HIS A 148 9.48 24.66 4.77
C HIS A 148 9.68 23.70 3.59
N TRP A 149 9.74 24.22 2.36
CA TRP A 149 9.95 23.39 1.18
C TRP A 149 11.30 22.67 1.17
N THR A 150 12.36 23.35 1.66
CA THR A 150 13.69 22.74 1.76
C THR A 150 13.70 21.55 2.74
N ALA A 151 13.00 21.69 3.88
CA ALA A 151 12.85 20.60 4.84
C ALA A 151 11.97 19.47 4.29
N ALA A 152 10.88 19.78 3.59
CA ALA A 152 10.00 18.80 2.97
C ALA A 152 10.69 18.03 1.85
N VAL A 153 11.46 18.72 0.99
CA VAL A 153 12.28 18.10 -0.06
C VAL A 153 13.39 17.25 0.56
N GLY A 154 14.09 17.79 1.58
CA GLY A 154 15.13 17.03 2.28
C GLY A 154 14.59 15.75 2.93
N LEU A 155 13.43 15.81 3.57
CA LEU A 155 12.75 14.64 4.14
C LEU A 155 12.34 13.65 3.05
N GLY A 156 11.78 14.13 1.94
CA GLY A 156 11.42 13.30 0.80
C GLY A 156 12.62 12.55 0.20
N VAL A 157 13.74 13.25 0.01
CA VAL A 157 15.01 12.67 -0.44
C VAL A 157 15.53 11.65 0.57
N ALA A 158 15.51 11.97 1.87
CA ALA A 158 15.95 11.05 2.92
C ALA A 158 15.11 9.77 2.95
N ILE A 159 13.78 9.89 2.86
CA ILE A 159 12.87 8.73 2.79
C ILE A 159 13.16 7.90 1.54
N THR A 160 13.34 8.53 0.38
CA THR A 160 13.67 7.84 -0.88
C THR A 160 15.00 7.11 -0.79
N LEU A 161 16.02 7.74 -0.20
CA LEU A 161 17.32 7.11 0.05
C LEU A 161 17.22 5.93 1.01
N ILE A 162 16.48 6.06 2.10
CA ILE A 162 16.27 4.96 3.06
C ILE A 162 15.55 3.80 2.38
N LEU A 163 14.48 4.08 1.64
CA LEU A 163 13.78 3.05 0.87
C LEU A 163 14.70 2.39 -0.15
N PHE A 164 15.51 3.14 -0.86
CA PHE A 164 16.49 2.62 -1.80
C PHE A 164 17.54 1.74 -1.11
N LEU A 165 18.11 2.21 0.01
CA LEU A 165 19.10 1.47 0.80
C LEU A 165 18.54 0.19 1.42
N VAL A 166 17.25 0.15 1.75
CA VAL A 166 16.60 -1.04 2.30
C VAL A 166 16.13 -1.98 1.19
N LEU A 167 15.50 -1.45 0.14
CA LEU A 167 14.90 -2.26 -0.92
C LEU A 167 15.95 -2.89 -1.86
N VAL A 168 17.05 -2.18 -2.15
CA VAL A 168 18.10 -2.70 -3.04
C VAL A 168 18.82 -3.91 -2.45
N PRO A 169 19.28 -3.90 -1.17
CA PRO A 169 19.87 -5.09 -0.55
C PRO A 169 18.87 -6.24 -0.41
N LEU A 170 17.61 -5.95 -0.05
CA LEU A 170 16.55 -6.97 0.02
C LEU A 170 16.33 -7.60 -1.36
N TRP A 171 16.28 -6.80 -2.41
CA TRP A 171 16.15 -7.29 -3.78
C TRP A 171 17.38 -8.09 -4.25
N SER A 172 18.59 -7.65 -3.94
CA SER A 172 19.83 -8.37 -4.29
C SER A 172 19.95 -9.68 -3.50
N ALA A 173 19.60 -9.68 -2.21
CA ALA A 173 19.54 -10.87 -1.39
C ALA A 173 18.50 -11.88 -1.94
N GLY A 174 17.32 -11.42 -2.32
CA GLY A 174 16.29 -12.27 -2.94
C GLY A 174 16.74 -12.95 -4.22
N ARG A 175 17.47 -12.24 -5.11
CA ARG A 175 18.01 -12.83 -6.34
C ARG A 175 19.08 -13.89 -6.08
N ASN A 176 19.94 -13.64 -5.11
CA ASN A 176 21.01 -14.58 -4.77
C ASN A 176 20.48 -15.88 -4.16
N PHE A 177 19.34 -15.80 -3.43
CA PHE A 177 18.65 -16.98 -2.91
C PHE A 177 17.85 -17.72 -4.00
N GLY A 178 17.20 -17.02 -4.93
CA GLY A 178 16.47 -17.66 -6.03
C GLY A 178 17.35 -18.38 -7.05
N ALA A 179 18.60 -17.97 -7.22
CA ALA A 179 19.59 -18.61 -8.10
C ALA A 179 20.12 -19.95 -7.54
N LYS A 180 19.93 -20.21 -6.24
CA LYS A 180 20.44 -21.42 -5.57
C LYS A 180 19.48 -22.62 -5.66
N TRP A 181 18.28 -22.42 -6.21
CA TRP A 181 17.20 -23.41 -6.29
C TRP A 181 16.71 -23.67 -7.73
N ARG A 182 17.52 -23.33 -8.72
CA ARG A 182 17.34 -23.78 -10.11
C ARG A 182 18.25 -24.95 -10.43
#